data_e0770a5a3b9b184783512c5b285584fb
#
_entry.id   e0770a5a3b9b184783512c5b285584fb
#
_cell.length_a   1.000
_cell.length_b   1.000
_cell.length_c   1.000
_cell.angle_alpha   90.00
_cell.angle_beta   90.00
_cell.angle_gamma   90.00
#
_symmetry.space_group_name_H-M   'P 1'
#
loop_
_entity.id
_entity.type
_entity.pdbx_description
1 polymer ?
#
loop_
_entity_poly.entity_id
_entity_poly.type
_entity_poly.pdbx_seq_one_letter_code
_entity_poly.pdbx_strand_id
1 'polypeptide(L)'
;MSSRLTARRYSKALLQIGDKQGNVPQLKQELDDVAAAVAANADLTRLVASPLVVPTRKAQVFEAVLASANVSPTLRSFFRVVAEAGRLNLLGDLRRSFAELVDERDGIVEAKVVSAQPLTEAQSQALVASLATRTGKTIRLSWSQDPSLLGGLKVQVGSTVLDLSLIHI
;
A
#
# COMPACT_ATOMS: atom_id res chain seq x y z
N MET A 1 9.07 -8.06 16.82
CA MET A 1 9.16 -7.13 15.66
C MET A 1 7.77 -6.91 15.11
N SER A 2 7.41 -5.67 14.83
CA SER A 2 6.12 -5.37 14.20
C SER A 2 6.06 -5.98 12.80
N SER A 3 4.93 -6.59 12.44
CA SER A 3 4.66 -7.15 11.09
C SER A 3 4.90 -6.11 10.00
N ARG A 4 4.52 -4.86 10.27
CA ARG A 4 4.71 -3.72 9.36
C ARG A 4 6.20 -3.42 9.08
N LEU A 5 7.06 -3.45 10.10
CA LEU A 5 8.50 -3.23 9.90
C LEU A 5 9.13 -4.35 9.07
N THR A 6 8.73 -5.58 9.31
CA THR A 6 9.19 -6.73 8.54
C THR A 6 8.74 -6.62 7.08
N ALA A 7 7.47 -6.33 6.85
CA ALA A 7 6.94 -6.14 5.50
C ALA A 7 7.67 -5.00 4.77
N ARG A 8 7.93 -3.88 5.43
CA ARG A 8 8.68 -2.76 4.84
C ARG A 8 10.09 -3.14 4.41
N ARG A 9 10.79 -3.97 5.19
CA ARG A 9 12.14 -4.46 4.82
C ARG A 9 12.11 -5.32 3.55
N TYR A 10 11.17 -6.24 3.44
CA TYR A 10 10.99 -7.05 2.23
C TYR A 10 10.59 -6.19 1.02
N SER A 11 9.65 -5.28 1.20
CA SER A 11 9.21 -4.38 0.15
C SER A 11 10.33 -3.47 -0.34
N LYS A 12 11.19 -3.00 0.56
CA LYS A 12 12.38 -2.20 0.19
C LYS A 12 13.36 -3.00 -0.66
N ALA A 13 13.59 -4.26 -0.33
CA ALA A 13 14.44 -5.14 -1.13
C ALA A 13 13.84 -5.36 -2.53
N LEU A 14 12.54 -5.59 -2.63
CA LEU A 14 11.84 -5.73 -3.92
C LEU A 14 11.93 -4.45 -4.76
N LEU A 15 11.76 -3.28 -4.12
CA LEU A 15 11.88 -2.00 -4.80
C LEU A 15 13.29 -1.78 -5.37
N GLN A 16 14.33 -2.11 -4.61
CA GLN A 16 15.71 -2.01 -5.08
C GLN A 16 15.98 -2.89 -6.31
N ILE A 17 15.42 -4.09 -6.34
CA ILE A 17 15.51 -4.99 -7.51
C ILE A 17 14.75 -4.38 -8.69
N GLY A 18 13.54 -3.89 -8.45
CA GLY A 18 12.71 -3.25 -9.49
C GLY A 18 13.37 -2.00 -10.08
N ASP A 19 14.04 -1.19 -9.27
CA ASP A 19 14.78 -0.03 -9.74
C ASP A 19 15.96 -0.41 -10.64
N LYS A 20 16.69 -1.46 -10.28
CA LYS A 20 17.79 -1.98 -11.11
C LYS A 20 17.32 -2.55 -12.45
N GLN A 21 16.13 -3.15 -12.48
CA GLN A 21 15.54 -3.76 -13.68
C GLN A 21 14.67 -2.79 -14.48
N GLY A 22 14.34 -1.63 -13.91
CA GLY A 22 13.46 -0.64 -14.53
C GLY A 22 12.00 -1.09 -14.68
N ASN A 23 11.52 -1.99 -13.81
CA ASN A 23 10.20 -2.61 -13.92
C ASN A 23 9.32 -2.42 -12.68
N VAL A 24 9.57 -1.38 -11.89
CA VAL A 24 8.80 -1.09 -10.65
C VAL A 24 7.29 -0.99 -10.87
N PRO A 25 6.77 -0.29 -11.91
CA PRO A 25 5.34 -0.24 -12.17
C PRO A 25 4.72 -1.62 -12.43
N GLN A 26 5.44 -2.48 -13.15
CA GLN A 26 5.03 -3.86 -13.43
C GLN A 26 4.97 -4.67 -12.12
N LEU A 27 6.00 -4.61 -11.29
CA LEU A 27 6.03 -5.31 -9.99
C LEU A 27 4.90 -4.85 -9.08
N LYS A 28 4.58 -3.57 -9.08
CA LYS A 28 3.44 -3.03 -8.32
C LYS A 28 2.12 -3.63 -8.79
N GLN A 29 1.88 -3.67 -10.09
CA GLN A 29 0.67 -4.24 -10.68
C GLN A 29 0.57 -5.74 -10.39
N GLU A 30 1.63 -6.49 -10.61
CA GLU A 30 1.67 -7.94 -10.33
C GLU A 30 1.42 -8.25 -8.85
N LEU A 31 1.98 -7.44 -7.95
CA LEU A 31 1.77 -7.59 -6.50
C LEU A 31 0.31 -7.31 -6.11
N ASP A 32 -0.31 -6.29 -6.71
CA ASP A 32 -1.73 -6.00 -6.52
C ASP A 32 -2.61 -7.14 -7.05
N ASP A 33 -2.29 -7.70 -8.21
CA ASP A 33 -3.02 -8.82 -8.83
C ASP A 33 -2.95 -10.09 -7.98
N VAL A 34 -1.77 -10.41 -7.46
CA VAL A 34 -1.58 -11.56 -6.54
C VAL A 34 -2.37 -11.36 -5.25
N ALA A 35 -2.31 -10.18 -4.65
CA ALA A 35 -3.06 -9.87 -3.44
C ALA A 35 -4.57 -9.95 -3.66
N ALA A 36 -5.05 -9.46 -4.80
CA ALA A 36 -6.46 -9.54 -5.20
C ALA A 36 -6.91 -10.99 -5.42
N ALA A 37 -6.09 -11.82 -6.08
CA ALA A 37 -6.38 -13.23 -6.31
C ALA A 37 -6.50 -14.01 -4.99
N VAL A 38 -5.63 -13.74 -4.02
CA VAL A 38 -5.71 -14.35 -2.69
C VAL A 38 -6.95 -13.87 -1.94
N ALA A 39 -7.26 -12.57 -1.98
CA ALA A 39 -8.42 -12.01 -1.31
C ALA A 39 -9.75 -12.48 -1.90
N ALA A 40 -9.79 -12.76 -3.20
CA ALA A 40 -10.99 -13.29 -3.88
C ALA A 40 -11.30 -14.74 -3.52
N ASN A 41 -10.34 -15.48 -2.95
CA ASN A 41 -10.51 -16.88 -2.57
C ASN A 41 -10.39 -17.04 -1.05
N ALA A 42 -11.52 -17.36 -0.39
CA ALA A 42 -11.59 -17.51 1.06
C ALA A 42 -10.68 -18.64 1.59
N ASP A 43 -10.50 -19.70 0.84
CA ASP A 43 -9.63 -20.83 1.24
C ASP A 43 -8.16 -20.44 1.16
N LEU A 44 -7.75 -19.70 0.14
CA LEU A 44 -6.40 -19.15 0.04
C LEU A 44 -6.11 -18.14 1.17
N THR A 45 -7.04 -17.27 1.46
CA THR A 45 -6.93 -16.30 2.56
C THR A 45 -6.73 -17.01 3.90
N ARG A 46 -7.53 -18.05 4.17
CA ARG A 46 -7.40 -18.87 5.39
C ARG A 46 -6.08 -19.63 5.43
N LEU A 47 -5.66 -20.24 4.32
CA LEU A 47 -4.40 -20.96 4.23
C LEU A 47 -3.20 -20.08 4.52
N VAL A 48 -3.16 -18.88 3.92
CA VAL A 48 -2.09 -17.90 4.11
C VAL A 48 -2.02 -17.42 5.56
N ALA A 49 -3.17 -17.14 6.18
CA ALA A 49 -3.27 -16.63 7.55
C ALA A 49 -3.05 -17.71 8.62
N SER A 50 -3.32 -18.99 8.33
CA SER A 50 -3.30 -20.04 9.34
C SER A 50 -1.90 -20.35 9.86
N PRO A 51 -1.66 -20.29 11.18
CA PRO A 51 -0.39 -20.71 11.77
C PRO A 51 -0.22 -22.24 11.81
N LEU A 52 -1.29 -23.00 11.59
CA LEU A 52 -1.28 -24.46 11.65
C LEU A 52 -0.74 -25.12 10.39
N VAL A 53 -0.70 -24.39 9.28
CA VAL A 53 -0.18 -24.89 8.00
C VAL A 53 1.31 -24.62 7.93
N VAL A 54 2.09 -25.66 7.71
CA VAL A 54 3.55 -25.54 7.61
C VAL A 54 3.98 -24.69 6.40
N PRO A 55 5.08 -23.93 6.51
CA PRO A 55 5.54 -23.02 5.44
C PRO A 55 5.72 -23.69 4.09
N THR A 56 6.24 -24.92 4.05
CA THR A 56 6.43 -25.68 2.80
C THR A 56 5.13 -25.93 2.05
N ARG A 57 4.04 -26.25 2.79
CA ARG A 57 2.73 -26.46 2.18
C ARG A 57 2.16 -25.17 1.63
N LYS A 58 2.29 -24.08 2.39
CA LYS A 58 1.88 -22.74 1.92
C LYS A 58 2.64 -22.36 0.65
N ALA A 59 3.95 -22.59 0.62
CA ALA A 59 4.78 -22.30 -0.54
C ALA A 59 4.32 -23.05 -1.80
N GLN A 60 4.01 -24.35 -1.67
CA GLN A 60 3.52 -25.15 -2.79
C GLN A 60 2.21 -24.64 -3.37
N VAL A 61 1.24 -24.33 -2.51
CA VAL A 61 -0.07 -23.80 -2.95
C VAL A 61 0.09 -22.40 -3.54
N PHE A 62 0.92 -21.58 -2.93
CA PHE A 62 1.15 -20.22 -3.40
C PHE A 62 1.88 -20.18 -4.74
N GLU A 63 2.80 -21.11 -5.00
CA GLU A 63 3.47 -21.24 -6.31
C GLU A 63 2.45 -21.52 -7.43
N ALA A 64 1.41 -22.31 -7.17
CA ALA A 64 0.33 -22.54 -8.13
C ALA A 64 -0.46 -21.24 -8.42
N VAL A 65 -0.70 -20.41 -7.40
CA VAL A 65 -1.33 -19.08 -7.55
C VAL A 65 -0.45 -18.16 -8.41
N LEU A 66 0.85 -18.11 -8.14
CA LEU A 66 1.80 -17.30 -8.91
C LEU A 66 1.88 -17.75 -10.37
N ALA A 67 1.84 -19.06 -10.62
CA ALA A 67 1.84 -19.61 -11.98
C ALA A 67 0.57 -19.21 -12.75
N SER A 68 -0.59 -19.23 -12.10
CA SER A 68 -1.86 -18.81 -12.71
C SER A 68 -1.96 -17.31 -12.96
N ALA A 69 -1.35 -16.51 -12.10
CA ALA A 69 -1.30 -15.06 -12.22
C ALA A 69 -0.25 -14.55 -13.23
N ASN A 70 0.54 -15.46 -13.81
CA ASN A 70 1.54 -15.14 -14.84
C ASN A 70 2.54 -14.04 -14.45
N VAL A 71 2.98 -14.06 -13.20
CA VAL A 71 3.89 -13.07 -12.62
C VAL A 71 5.33 -13.21 -13.15
N SER A 72 6.07 -12.12 -13.10
CA SER A 72 7.48 -12.08 -13.49
C SER A 72 8.35 -13.02 -12.64
N PRO A 73 9.49 -13.51 -13.19
CA PRO A 73 10.44 -14.34 -12.43
C PRO A 73 10.95 -13.64 -11.16
N THR A 74 11.09 -12.33 -11.20
CA THR A 74 11.52 -11.52 -10.05
C THR A 74 10.54 -11.61 -8.90
N LEU A 75 9.24 -11.40 -9.17
CA LEU A 75 8.21 -11.48 -8.14
C LEU A 75 8.02 -12.92 -7.64
N ARG A 76 8.13 -13.90 -8.53
CA ARG A 76 8.10 -15.32 -8.15
C ARG A 76 9.22 -15.68 -7.18
N SER A 77 10.45 -15.26 -7.46
CA SER A 77 11.59 -15.47 -6.58
C SER A 77 11.43 -14.76 -5.24
N PHE A 78 10.90 -13.55 -5.26
CA PHE A 78 10.58 -12.79 -4.05
C PHE A 78 9.59 -13.55 -3.15
N PHE A 79 8.49 -14.02 -3.71
CA PHE A 79 7.48 -14.76 -2.93
C PHE A 79 7.98 -16.12 -2.45
N ARG A 80 8.89 -16.76 -3.18
CA ARG A 80 9.55 -17.99 -2.69
C ARG A 80 10.29 -17.71 -1.37
N VAL A 81 11.09 -16.66 -1.32
CA VAL A 81 11.79 -16.25 -0.09
C VAL A 81 10.83 -15.91 1.04
N VAL A 82 9.76 -15.17 0.75
CA VAL A 82 8.72 -14.83 1.73
C VAL A 82 8.02 -16.09 2.27
N ALA A 83 7.71 -17.03 1.40
CA ALA A 83 7.04 -18.29 1.75
C ALA A 83 7.96 -19.20 2.60
N GLU A 84 9.22 -19.36 2.22
CA GLU A 84 10.21 -20.14 2.97
C GLU A 84 10.45 -19.56 4.37
N ALA A 85 10.41 -18.24 4.50
CA ALA A 85 10.47 -17.56 5.79
C ALA A 85 9.17 -17.67 6.61
N GLY A 86 8.12 -18.31 6.09
CA GLY A 86 6.83 -18.45 6.75
C GLY A 86 6.05 -17.15 6.90
N ARG A 87 6.27 -16.18 6.00
CA ARG A 87 5.75 -14.80 6.12
C ARG A 87 4.70 -14.41 5.08
N LEU A 88 4.06 -15.39 4.44
CA LEU A 88 2.97 -15.14 3.48
C LEU A 88 1.76 -14.42 4.11
N ASN A 89 1.56 -14.56 5.41
CA ASN A 89 0.56 -13.82 6.17
C ASN A 89 0.75 -12.30 6.12
N LEU A 90 1.93 -11.82 5.74
CA LEU A 90 2.24 -10.39 5.56
C LEU A 90 1.89 -9.85 4.18
N LEU A 91 1.25 -10.62 3.30
CA LEU A 91 0.96 -10.23 1.91
C LEU A 91 0.27 -8.86 1.81
N GLY A 92 -0.74 -8.61 2.66
CA GLY A 92 -1.44 -7.32 2.70
C GLY A 92 -0.52 -6.17 3.12
N ASP A 93 0.33 -6.39 4.13
CA ASP A 93 1.30 -5.40 4.59
C ASP A 93 2.43 -5.20 3.57
N LEU A 94 2.86 -6.26 2.88
CA LEU A 94 3.85 -6.18 1.79
C LEU A 94 3.34 -5.30 0.66
N ARG A 95 2.12 -5.53 0.20
CA ARG A 95 1.48 -4.73 -0.85
C ARG A 95 1.41 -3.25 -0.46
N ARG A 96 0.92 -2.97 0.74
CA ARG A 96 0.79 -1.60 1.26
C ARG A 96 2.14 -0.92 1.38
N SER A 97 3.12 -1.57 2.00
CA SER A 97 4.46 -1.02 2.18
C SER A 97 5.19 -0.80 0.86
N PHE A 98 4.98 -1.68 -0.13
CA PHE A 98 5.57 -1.49 -1.45
C PHE A 98 4.98 -0.27 -2.15
N ALA A 99 3.66 -0.09 -2.12
CA ALA A 99 3.00 1.08 -2.67
C ALA A 99 3.49 2.39 -2.01
N GLU A 100 3.59 2.40 -0.67
CA GLU A 100 4.12 3.54 0.10
C GLU A 100 5.57 3.87 -0.32
N LEU A 101 6.43 2.87 -0.49
CA LEU A 101 7.83 3.06 -0.89
C LEU A 101 7.97 3.54 -2.33
N VAL A 102 7.11 3.07 -3.24
CA VAL A 102 7.06 3.57 -4.63
C VAL A 102 6.63 5.04 -4.65
N ASP A 103 5.61 5.40 -3.89
CA ASP A 103 5.15 6.77 -3.76
C ASP A 103 6.24 7.68 -3.15
N GLU A 104 6.93 7.23 -2.10
CA GLU A 104 8.07 7.97 -1.52
C GLU A 104 9.19 8.20 -2.55
N ARG A 105 9.52 7.18 -3.35
CA ARG A 105 10.53 7.27 -4.42
C ARG A 105 10.13 8.30 -5.48
N ASP A 106 8.86 8.29 -5.88
CA ASP A 106 8.32 9.16 -6.93
C ASP A 106 7.98 10.57 -6.42
N GLY A 107 8.20 10.83 -5.12
CA GLY A 107 7.90 12.12 -4.50
C GLY A 107 6.41 12.38 -4.37
N ILE A 108 5.59 11.33 -4.28
CA ILE A 108 4.14 11.41 -4.09
C ILE A 108 3.84 11.27 -2.59
N VAL A 109 3.00 12.15 -2.08
CA VAL A 109 2.52 12.10 -0.68
C VAL A 109 0.99 11.99 -0.68
N GLU A 110 0.48 11.01 0.05
CA GLU A 110 -0.96 10.90 0.28
C GLU A 110 -1.41 11.89 1.34
N ALA A 111 -2.39 12.70 1.00
CA ALA A 111 -3.10 13.58 1.93
C ALA A 111 -4.50 13.03 2.17
N LYS A 112 -4.75 12.56 3.39
CA LYS A 112 -6.08 12.11 3.82
C LYS A 112 -6.84 13.28 4.39
N VAL A 113 -7.97 13.59 3.78
CA VAL A 113 -8.85 14.69 4.21
C VAL A 113 -10.13 14.11 4.78
N VAL A 114 -10.46 14.54 6.00
CA VAL A 114 -11.72 14.22 6.64
C VAL A 114 -12.50 15.51 6.85
N SER A 115 -13.74 15.55 6.40
CA SER A 115 -14.62 16.71 6.54
C SER A 115 -16.05 16.31 6.86
N ALA A 116 -16.80 17.22 7.49
CA ALA A 116 -18.21 17.02 7.79
C ALA A 116 -19.08 17.04 6.52
N GLN A 117 -18.69 17.81 5.51
CA GLN A 117 -19.37 17.95 4.24
C GLN A 117 -18.44 17.61 3.06
N PRO A 118 -18.99 17.18 1.93
CA PRO A 118 -18.19 16.93 0.74
C PRO A 118 -17.43 18.19 0.30
N LEU A 119 -16.17 17.99 -0.08
CA LEU A 119 -15.37 19.05 -0.69
C LEU A 119 -15.84 19.29 -2.12
N THR A 120 -15.97 20.56 -2.49
CA THR A 120 -16.13 20.92 -3.89
C THR A 120 -14.82 20.67 -4.65
N GLU A 121 -14.91 20.51 -5.96
CA GLU A 121 -13.71 20.29 -6.79
C GLU A 121 -12.74 21.48 -6.67
N ALA A 122 -13.24 22.71 -6.65
CA ALA A 122 -12.42 23.90 -6.44
C ALA A 122 -11.69 23.89 -5.10
N GLN A 123 -12.35 23.47 -4.02
CA GLN A 123 -11.74 23.34 -2.70
C GLN A 123 -10.67 22.23 -2.68
N SER A 124 -10.94 21.10 -3.33
CA SER A 124 -9.98 19.99 -3.44
C SER A 124 -8.72 20.42 -4.20
N GLN A 125 -8.89 21.12 -5.33
CA GLN A 125 -7.76 21.63 -6.13
C GLN A 125 -6.94 22.68 -5.37
N ALA A 126 -7.60 23.61 -4.67
CA ALA A 126 -6.93 24.63 -3.86
C ALA A 126 -6.12 23.98 -2.71
N LEU A 127 -6.68 22.95 -2.08
CA LEU A 127 -6.02 22.22 -1.01
C LEU A 127 -4.79 21.46 -1.54
N VAL A 128 -4.92 20.77 -2.66
CA VAL A 128 -3.79 20.08 -3.31
C VAL A 128 -2.68 21.06 -3.67
N ALA A 129 -3.00 22.20 -4.27
CA ALA A 129 -2.03 23.22 -4.64
C ALA A 129 -1.31 23.79 -3.42
N SER A 130 -2.03 24.08 -2.35
CA SER A 130 -1.46 24.58 -1.10
C SER A 130 -0.52 23.57 -0.45
N LEU A 131 -0.94 22.31 -0.37
CA LEU A 131 -0.12 21.25 0.20
C LEU A 131 1.11 20.95 -0.66
N ALA A 132 0.97 20.92 -1.98
CA ALA A 132 2.09 20.74 -2.91
C ALA A 132 3.13 21.85 -2.76
N THR A 133 2.71 23.11 -2.63
CA THR A 133 3.62 24.24 -2.39
C THR A 133 4.37 24.11 -1.06
N ARG A 134 3.69 23.66 0.00
CA ARG A 134 4.29 23.51 1.34
C ARG A 134 5.22 22.31 1.47
N THR A 135 4.92 21.22 0.77
CA THR A 135 5.72 19.98 0.85
C THR A 135 6.77 19.85 -0.25
N GLY A 136 6.62 20.59 -1.34
CA GLY A 136 7.45 20.43 -2.53
C GLY A 136 7.26 19.09 -3.25
N LYS A 137 6.15 18.40 -3.01
CA LYS A 137 5.85 17.06 -3.51
C LYS A 137 4.50 17.02 -4.23
N THR A 138 4.31 15.99 -5.04
CA THR A 138 3.00 15.72 -5.64
C THR A 138 2.05 15.17 -4.59
N ILE A 139 0.86 15.76 -4.50
CA ILE A 139 -0.14 15.37 -3.50
C ILE A 139 -1.21 14.49 -4.16
N ARG A 140 -1.42 13.31 -3.57
CA ARG A 140 -2.57 12.45 -3.86
C ARG A 140 -3.60 12.64 -2.75
N LEU A 141 -4.75 13.21 -3.09
CA LEU A 141 -5.82 13.48 -2.13
C LEU A 141 -6.74 12.27 -2.02
N SER A 142 -6.96 11.78 -0.80
CA SER A 142 -8.04 10.86 -0.46
C SER A 142 -8.99 11.54 0.51
N TRP A 143 -10.28 11.52 0.20
CA TRP A 143 -11.31 12.18 0.99
C TRP A 143 -12.22 11.16 1.66
N SER A 144 -12.59 11.43 2.91
CA SER A 144 -13.62 10.71 3.64
C SER A 144 -14.53 11.68 4.40
N GLN A 145 -15.78 11.30 4.55
CA GLN A 145 -16.75 12.08 5.32
C GLN A 145 -16.84 11.54 6.74
N ASP A 146 -16.80 12.46 7.71
CA ASP A 146 -17.09 12.17 9.11
C ASP A 146 -18.10 13.18 9.66
N PRO A 147 -19.39 12.80 9.79
CA PRO A 147 -20.45 13.68 10.30
C PRO A 147 -20.25 14.09 11.76
N SER A 148 -19.38 13.40 12.51
CA SER A 148 -19.09 13.76 13.91
C SER A 148 -18.26 15.03 14.06
N LEU A 149 -17.63 15.49 12.98
CA LEU A 149 -16.91 16.76 12.95
C LEU A 149 -17.91 17.92 12.97
N LEU A 150 -17.77 18.80 13.96
CA LEU A 150 -18.63 20.00 14.12
C LEU A 150 -18.38 21.06 13.04
N GLY A 151 -17.44 20.86 12.14
CA GLY A 151 -17.04 21.74 11.06
C GLY A 151 -15.52 21.72 10.85
N GLY A 152 -15.07 22.30 9.73
CA GLY A 152 -13.65 22.35 9.38
C GLY A 152 -13.16 21.10 8.66
N LEU A 153 -11.84 21.07 8.43
CA LEU A 153 -11.11 20.02 7.72
C LEU A 153 -10.03 19.47 8.62
N LYS A 154 -9.95 18.15 8.68
CA LYS A 154 -8.80 17.46 9.24
C LYS A 154 -7.99 16.88 8.09
N VAL A 155 -6.74 17.31 7.97
CA VAL A 155 -5.84 16.86 6.92
C VAL A 155 -4.66 16.12 7.53
N GLN A 156 -4.44 14.89 7.09
CA GLN A 156 -3.25 14.13 7.44
C GLN A 156 -2.38 13.99 6.22
N VAL A 157 -1.16 14.51 6.29
CA VAL A 157 -0.15 14.42 5.22
C VAL A 157 0.95 13.46 5.68
N GLY A 158 0.96 12.28 5.10
CA GLY A 158 1.87 11.21 5.52
C GLY A 158 1.66 10.85 7.00
N SER A 159 2.68 11.03 7.83
CA SER A 159 2.63 10.82 9.28
C SER A 159 2.21 12.05 10.09
N THR A 160 2.06 13.20 9.44
CA THR A 160 1.75 14.48 10.09
C THR A 160 0.27 14.79 9.97
N VAL A 161 -0.39 15.02 11.09
CA VAL A 161 -1.79 15.47 11.12
C VAL A 161 -1.81 17.00 11.23
N LEU A 162 -2.45 17.65 10.26
CA LEU A 162 -2.71 19.07 10.26
C LEU A 162 -4.20 19.27 10.56
N ASP A 163 -4.50 19.82 11.72
CA ASP A 163 -5.87 20.19 12.06
C ASP A 163 -6.13 21.60 11.51
N LEU A 164 -6.95 21.67 10.47
CA LEU A 164 -7.33 22.91 9.81
C LEU A 164 -8.75 23.37 10.23
N SER A 165 -9.23 22.90 11.37
CA SER A 165 -10.57 23.23 11.87
C SER A 165 -10.80 24.74 12.08
N LEU A 166 -9.73 25.53 12.15
CA LEU A 166 -9.77 26.99 12.34
C LEU A 166 -9.37 27.82 11.11
N ILE A 167 -9.06 27.16 9.98
CA ILE A 167 -8.70 27.87 8.75
C ILE A 167 -9.94 27.94 7.86
N HIS A 168 -10.56 29.11 7.80
CA HIS A 168 -11.52 29.42 6.76
C HIS A 168 -10.80 29.48 5.40
N ILE A 169 -11.16 28.55 4.57
CA ILE A 169 -10.76 28.58 3.16
C ILE A 169 -11.83 29.29 2.36
#